data_387f01b472fa322648df1328dc82a6e1
#
_entry.id   387f01b472fa322648df1328dc82a6e1
#
_cell.length_a   1.000
_cell.length_b   1.000
_cell.length_c   1.000
_cell.angle_alpha   90.00
_cell.angle_beta   90.00
_cell.angle_gamma   90.00
#
_symmetry.space_group_name_H-M   'P 1'
#
loop_
_entity.id
_entity.type
_entity.pdbx_description
1 polymer ?
#
loop_
_entity_poly.entity_id
_entity_poly.type
_entity_poly.pdbx_seq_one_letter_code
_entity_poly.pdbx_strand_id
1 'polypeptide(L)'
;MKMNKKVVTLAGVALTAMSLAACGNSGKNKASGDLNVTLKANPVTLDPAKTIETPSTSMQDQAFEGLYKYDKNNKVVLGEAASQPTVTNDGKTWTFNLKKGLKWSNGDEVTAQDYVASMRHWADPKTKSQAADKVSNLENYDQVAKGTAPTSSLGVKALGKYKVQFIFAKKQPSVNVRNSFAADLKPVNHKVLAKEGSKYGSSSAKAVYNGPFKVTNWNGGSDDEWSYVKNEHYYGKKNVHMKKVNVQVTKDNNTAQNLFKSGKVQETSVTADYVKGNKGNKELHTSLMATQYYLYFNGKNELTKNENFRQAVNYAFNTNQLAKKVLQDGSVGATGWVPQGDMKNPKTGEDFAKEAGHLQKQDKQKAQDYWKAAQKDLGKNNMTLNLLADNTDDQKQVAEYLQSTLQKQFKGLKVEVTTLPHAQHISRDFAGKFELNLTDWNSSVPDASDFLSLLKTGNKVNFTNNTDEKLDNLLNEANDGTKSASDRYKLLQQANKQVHTNADGVPLYTAAQAHLVSKHVTGLNYGPFNTVAQYQYAQWKK
;
A
#
# COMPACT_ATOMS: atom_id res chain seq x y z
N MET A 1 -61.66 34.40 -39.53
CA MET A 1 -61.79 35.47 -40.53
C MET A 1 -60.43 36.04 -40.84
N LYS A 2 -60.02 35.92 -42.10
CA LYS A 2 -58.93 36.61 -42.83
C LYS A 2 -57.46 36.48 -42.36
N MET A 3 -56.76 35.71 -43.17
CA MET A 3 -55.34 35.76 -43.51
C MET A 3 -54.88 37.20 -43.89
N ASN A 4 -53.60 37.50 -43.56
CA ASN A 4 -52.80 38.25 -44.57
C ASN A 4 -51.34 37.77 -44.55
N LYS A 5 -50.84 37.61 -45.75
CA LYS A 5 -49.52 37.09 -46.18
C LYS A 5 -48.49 38.26 -46.31
N LYS A 6 -47.23 37.82 -46.34
CA LYS A 6 -46.03 38.45 -46.95
C LYS A 6 -45.26 39.37 -45.98
N VAL A 7 -43.92 39.23 -45.83
CA VAL A 7 -42.89 39.35 -46.86
C VAL A 7 -41.64 38.54 -46.47
N VAL A 8 -41.08 37.83 -47.43
CA VAL A 8 -39.78 37.14 -47.45
C VAL A 8 -38.69 38.22 -47.65
N THR A 9 -37.68 38.25 -46.80
CA THR A 9 -36.41 38.89 -47.13
C THR A 9 -35.27 37.90 -46.89
N LEU A 10 -34.67 37.42 -47.98
CA LEU A 10 -33.41 36.69 -48.03
C LEU A 10 -32.30 37.62 -47.56
N ALA A 11 -31.53 37.22 -46.53
CA ALA A 11 -30.21 37.73 -46.26
C ALA A 11 -29.25 36.54 -46.21
N GLY A 12 -28.27 36.59 -47.10
CA GLY A 12 -27.37 35.50 -47.44
C GLY A 12 -26.52 35.00 -46.29
N VAL A 13 -26.45 33.72 -46.18
CA VAL A 13 -25.46 33.02 -45.35
C VAL A 13 -24.15 32.95 -46.13
N ALA A 14 -23.20 33.79 -45.75
CA ALA A 14 -21.80 33.64 -46.17
C ALA A 14 -21.18 32.48 -45.35
N LEU A 15 -21.14 31.28 -45.92
CA LEU A 15 -20.32 30.17 -45.41
C LEU A 15 -18.85 30.53 -45.66
N THR A 16 -18.17 30.95 -44.64
CA THR A 16 -16.69 30.92 -44.58
C THR A 16 -16.28 29.51 -44.22
N ALA A 17 -16.00 28.72 -45.22
CA ALA A 17 -15.30 27.46 -45.10
C ALA A 17 -13.84 27.75 -44.69
N MET A 18 -13.54 27.67 -43.39
CA MET A 18 -12.16 27.56 -42.94
C MET A 18 -11.67 26.15 -43.23
N SER A 19 -10.92 26.02 -44.31
CA SER A 19 -10.14 24.86 -44.69
C SER A 19 -9.22 24.45 -43.55
N LEU A 20 -9.52 23.29 -42.95
CA LEU A 20 -8.56 22.56 -42.13
C LEU A 20 -7.44 22.06 -43.07
N ALA A 21 -6.41 22.87 -43.20
CA ALA A 21 -5.12 22.37 -43.70
C ALA A 21 -4.45 21.63 -42.55
N ALA A 22 -4.79 20.35 -42.38
CA ALA A 22 -4.02 19.42 -41.60
C ALA A 22 -2.75 19.08 -42.41
N CYS A 23 -1.75 19.94 -42.31
CA CYS A 23 -0.40 19.57 -42.71
C CYS A 23 0.08 18.43 -41.82
N GLY A 24 0.07 17.22 -42.38
CA GLY A 24 0.82 16.09 -41.85
C GLY A 24 2.32 16.41 -41.86
N ASN A 25 2.81 16.91 -40.73
CA ASN A 25 4.24 17.00 -40.49
C ASN A 25 4.64 15.77 -39.66
N SER A 26 5.03 14.71 -40.33
CA SER A 26 5.74 13.58 -39.73
C SER A 26 7.16 13.97 -39.33
N GLY A 27 7.27 15.06 -38.58
CA GLY A 27 8.48 15.50 -37.91
C GLY A 27 8.57 14.83 -36.55
N LYS A 28 9.70 14.23 -36.26
CA LYS A 28 10.11 13.68 -34.96
C LYS A 28 9.59 14.53 -33.81
N ASN A 29 8.41 14.21 -33.27
CA ASN A 29 7.92 14.80 -32.04
C ASN A 29 8.87 14.34 -30.92
N LYS A 30 9.83 15.20 -30.57
CA LYS A 30 10.44 15.10 -29.25
C LYS A 30 9.28 15.17 -28.28
N ALA A 31 9.03 14.05 -27.59
CA ALA A 31 8.04 14.02 -26.54
C ALA A 31 8.46 15.05 -25.46
N SER A 32 7.85 16.21 -25.50
CA SER A 32 8.05 17.31 -24.57
C SER A 32 6.67 17.84 -24.20
N GLY A 33 6.30 17.68 -22.96
CA GLY A 33 5.00 18.10 -22.50
C GLY A 33 4.71 17.63 -21.09
N ASP A 34 3.47 17.83 -20.68
CA ASP A 34 2.96 17.32 -19.43
C ASP A 34 2.80 15.78 -19.50
N LEU A 35 3.05 15.10 -18.39
CA LEU A 35 2.71 13.69 -18.25
C LEU A 35 1.22 13.57 -17.90
N ASN A 36 0.48 12.79 -18.65
CA ASN A 36 -0.94 12.54 -18.37
C ASN A 36 -1.11 11.10 -17.90
N VAL A 37 -1.80 10.91 -16.77
CA VAL A 37 -1.97 9.60 -16.12
C VAL A 37 -3.41 9.40 -15.67
N THR A 38 -3.82 8.14 -15.46
CA THR A 38 -5.11 7.85 -14.85
C THR A 38 -4.96 7.23 -13.47
N LEU A 39 -5.93 7.49 -12.59
CA LEU A 39 -6.14 6.76 -11.34
C LEU A 39 -7.53 6.14 -11.32
N LYS A 40 -7.74 5.11 -10.51
CA LYS A 40 -9.03 4.39 -10.42
C LYS A 40 -10.04 5.02 -9.46
N ALA A 41 -9.58 5.81 -8.51
CA ALA A 41 -10.42 6.39 -7.46
C ALA A 41 -9.98 7.79 -7.07
N ASN A 42 -10.93 8.55 -6.54
CA ASN A 42 -10.73 9.92 -6.10
C ASN A 42 -10.09 9.96 -4.72
N PRO A 43 -9.07 10.81 -4.48
CA PRO A 43 -8.59 11.09 -3.14
C PRO A 43 -9.61 11.94 -2.36
N VAL A 44 -9.75 11.71 -1.07
CA VAL A 44 -10.72 12.44 -0.23
C VAL A 44 -10.10 13.58 0.54
N THR A 45 -8.79 13.57 0.79
CA THR A 45 -8.10 14.61 1.57
C THR A 45 -6.60 14.67 1.33
N LEU A 46 -6.04 15.87 1.47
CA LEU A 46 -4.59 16.11 1.55
C LEU A 46 -4.08 16.13 3.01
N ASP A 47 -4.97 16.01 4.00
CA ASP A 47 -4.58 15.94 5.41
C ASP A 47 -4.08 14.53 5.75
N PRO A 48 -2.77 14.33 6.06
CA PRO A 48 -2.23 13.01 6.33
C PRO A 48 -2.87 12.32 7.55
N ALA A 49 -3.39 13.11 8.50
CA ALA A 49 -4.01 12.57 9.71
C ALA A 49 -5.43 12.03 9.49
N LYS A 50 -6.11 12.40 8.40
CA LYS A 50 -7.54 12.11 8.23
C LYS A 50 -7.88 10.86 7.42
N THR A 51 -6.89 10.20 6.84
CA THR A 51 -7.17 9.04 5.98
C THR A 51 -6.04 8.03 5.97
N ILE A 52 -6.40 6.77 5.71
CA ILE A 52 -5.50 5.65 5.40
C ILE A 52 -5.77 5.10 4.00
N GLU A 53 -6.73 5.67 3.25
CA GLU A 53 -7.11 5.14 1.95
C GLU A 53 -6.07 5.49 0.88
N THR A 54 -5.83 4.54 -0.02
CA THR A 54 -4.74 4.56 -0.99
C THR A 54 -4.76 5.77 -1.95
N PRO A 55 -5.89 6.22 -2.52
CA PRO A 55 -5.88 7.38 -3.41
C PRO A 55 -5.36 8.66 -2.75
N SER A 56 -5.76 8.95 -1.51
CA SER A 56 -5.29 10.12 -0.78
C SER A 56 -3.84 9.99 -0.34
N THR A 57 -3.42 8.84 0.19
CA THR A 57 -2.02 8.63 0.58
C THR A 57 -1.09 8.72 -0.63
N SER A 58 -1.50 8.18 -1.78
CA SER A 58 -0.77 8.32 -3.04
C SER A 58 -0.65 9.78 -3.50
N MET A 59 -1.70 10.59 -3.33
CA MET A 59 -1.63 12.03 -3.61
C MET A 59 -0.68 12.74 -2.64
N GLN A 60 -0.73 12.39 -1.36
CA GLN A 60 0.14 12.96 -0.33
C GLN A 60 1.62 12.61 -0.57
N ASP A 61 1.93 11.41 -1.07
CA ASP A 61 3.30 10.97 -1.37
C ASP A 61 3.95 11.76 -2.51
N GLN A 62 3.17 12.30 -3.45
CA GLN A 62 3.69 13.20 -4.48
C GLN A 62 3.95 14.61 -3.93
N ALA A 63 3.27 15.02 -2.85
CA ALA A 63 3.22 16.39 -2.39
C ALA A 63 3.98 16.68 -1.09
N PHE A 64 4.19 15.66 -0.26
CA PHE A 64 4.87 15.80 1.03
C PHE A 64 6.09 14.89 1.14
N GLU A 65 7.09 15.32 1.92
CA GLU A 65 8.27 14.54 2.27
C GLU A 65 8.50 14.57 3.78
N GLY A 66 8.95 13.45 4.35
CA GLY A 66 9.25 13.31 5.78
C GLY A 66 10.75 13.38 6.11
N LEU A 67 11.10 13.03 7.36
CA LEU A 67 12.50 12.94 7.82
C LEU A 67 13.29 11.91 7.01
N TYR A 68 12.64 10.82 6.62
CA TYR A 68 13.12 9.83 5.66
C TYR A 68 12.19 9.80 4.45
N LYS A 69 12.64 9.18 3.37
CA LYS A 69 11.87 8.96 2.14
C LYS A 69 12.34 7.70 1.41
N TYR A 70 11.57 7.25 0.44
CA TYR A 70 12.01 6.22 -0.51
C TYR A 70 12.78 6.85 -1.68
N ASP A 71 13.92 6.27 -2.03
CA ASP A 71 14.66 6.64 -3.25
C ASP A 71 14.08 5.94 -4.49
N LYS A 72 14.68 6.19 -5.66
CA LYS A 72 14.29 5.55 -6.93
C LYS A 72 14.41 4.02 -6.94
N ASN A 73 15.06 3.42 -5.96
CA ASN A 73 15.22 1.97 -5.81
C ASN A 73 14.38 1.44 -4.63
N ASN A 74 13.44 2.21 -4.13
CA ASN A 74 12.58 1.92 -2.97
C ASN A 74 13.36 1.66 -1.67
N LYS A 75 14.56 2.24 -1.52
CA LYS A 75 15.33 2.21 -0.28
C LYS A 75 14.98 3.41 0.58
N VAL A 76 14.84 3.17 1.90
CA VAL A 76 14.67 4.25 2.87
C VAL A 76 15.98 5.01 3.03
N VAL A 77 15.96 6.29 2.68
CA VAL A 77 17.10 7.22 2.77
C VAL A 77 16.69 8.48 3.53
N LEU A 78 17.67 9.31 3.92
CA LEU A 78 17.38 10.59 4.57
C LEU A 78 16.59 11.51 3.61
N GLY A 79 15.43 11.95 4.05
CA GLY A 79 14.60 12.97 3.43
C GLY A 79 14.99 14.36 3.93
N GLU A 80 14.15 14.98 4.77
CA GLU A 80 14.40 16.30 5.37
C GLU A 80 15.42 16.28 6.51
N ALA A 81 15.72 15.12 7.11
CA ALA A 81 16.76 14.99 8.11
C ALA A 81 18.15 15.23 7.50
N ALA A 82 18.97 16.05 8.18
CA ALA A 82 20.33 16.39 7.76
C ALA A 82 21.32 15.23 7.98
N SER A 83 21.09 14.42 9.01
CA SER A 83 21.91 13.27 9.41
C SER A 83 21.04 12.21 10.09
N GLN A 84 21.62 11.06 10.39
CA GLN A 84 20.98 10.09 11.28
C GLN A 84 20.70 10.74 12.64
N PRO A 85 19.61 10.35 13.33
CA PRO A 85 19.25 10.92 14.63
C PRO A 85 20.25 10.56 15.72
N THR A 86 20.33 11.43 16.73
CA THR A 86 20.91 11.05 18.02
C THR A 86 19.85 10.30 18.82
N VAL A 87 20.19 9.09 19.29
CA VAL A 87 19.30 8.24 20.08
C VAL A 87 19.84 8.15 21.50
N THR A 88 19.00 8.47 22.49
CA THR A 88 19.34 8.47 23.91
C THR A 88 18.23 7.83 24.74
N ASN A 89 18.35 7.82 26.05
CA ASN A 89 17.34 7.27 26.97
C ASN A 89 16.95 5.84 26.59
N ASP A 90 17.98 4.99 26.48
CA ASP A 90 17.85 3.59 26.11
C ASP A 90 16.94 3.36 24.87
N GLY A 91 17.14 4.16 23.82
CA GLY A 91 16.41 4.01 22.56
C GLY A 91 15.01 4.61 22.54
N LYS A 92 14.58 5.31 23.59
CA LYS A 92 13.28 5.97 23.66
C LYS A 92 13.29 7.39 23.11
N THR A 93 14.41 8.09 23.13
CA THR A 93 14.49 9.49 22.73
C THR A 93 15.30 9.64 21.45
N TRP A 94 14.65 10.15 20.41
CA TRP A 94 15.20 10.30 19.06
C TRP A 94 15.23 11.78 18.70
N THR A 95 16.41 12.33 18.45
CA THR A 95 16.59 13.75 18.12
C THR A 95 17.12 13.88 16.70
N PHE A 96 16.37 14.54 15.85
CA PHE A 96 16.70 14.82 14.45
C PHE A 96 17.11 16.27 14.26
N ASN A 97 18.15 16.49 13.47
CA ASN A 97 18.46 17.80 12.91
C ASN A 97 17.87 17.87 11.49
N LEU A 98 17.11 18.92 11.20
CA LEU A 98 16.59 19.17 9.86
C LEU A 98 17.66 19.84 8.99
N LYS A 99 17.61 19.58 7.70
CA LYS A 99 18.37 20.35 6.70
C LYS A 99 17.96 21.82 6.80
N LYS A 100 18.92 22.73 6.75
CA LYS A 100 18.63 24.18 6.72
C LYS A 100 18.17 24.60 5.33
N GLY A 101 17.29 25.60 5.27
CA GLY A 101 16.80 26.16 4.01
C GLY A 101 15.72 25.36 3.31
N LEU A 102 15.17 24.32 3.95
CA LEU A 102 13.97 23.64 3.48
C LEU A 102 12.79 24.62 3.45
N LYS A 103 11.97 24.53 2.42
CA LYS A 103 10.84 25.46 2.22
C LYS A 103 9.57 24.73 1.84
N TRP A 104 8.48 25.22 2.37
CA TRP A 104 7.14 24.97 1.88
C TRP A 104 6.90 25.64 0.53
N SER A 105 5.92 25.19 -0.21
CA SER A 105 5.58 25.72 -1.54
C SER A 105 5.11 27.19 -1.55
N ASN A 106 4.72 27.72 -0.39
CA ASN A 106 4.39 29.14 -0.19
C ASN A 106 5.59 30.01 0.21
N GLY A 107 6.80 29.41 0.31
CA GLY A 107 8.03 30.08 0.69
C GLY A 107 8.36 30.08 2.19
N ASP A 108 7.44 29.67 3.06
CA ASP A 108 7.72 29.48 4.49
C ASP A 108 8.85 28.43 4.67
N GLU A 109 9.64 28.59 5.71
CA GLU A 109 10.64 27.58 6.06
C GLU A 109 10.00 26.37 6.72
N VAL A 110 10.49 25.18 6.39
CA VAL A 110 10.17 23.95 7.14
C VAL A 110 10.97 23.96 8.45
N THR A 111 10.29 23.75 9.54
CA THR A 111 10.85 23.85 10.89
C THR A 111 10.47 22.64 11.76
N ALA A 112 11.13 22.50 12.90
CA ALA A 112 10.77 21.47 13.88
C ALA A 112 9.32 21.60 14.39
N GLN A 113 8.78 22.85 14.40
CA GLN A 113 7.41 23.08 14.82
C GLN A 113 6.38 22.46 13.87
N ASP A 114 6.70 22.30 12.58
CA ASP A 114 5.82 21.64 11.61
C ASP A 114 5.66 20.15 11.93
N TYR A 115 6.73 19.49 12.37
CA TYR A 115 6.68 18.11 12.86
C TYR A 115 5.92 17.99 14.17
N VAL A 116 6.13 18.90 15.12
CA VAL A 116 5.40 18.93 16.40
C VAL A 116 3.90 19.12 16.15
N ALA A 117 3.55 20.06 15.28
CA ALA A 117 2.15 20.31 14.92
C ALA A 117 1.50 19.10 14.25
N SER A 118 2.22 18.45 13.34
CA SER A 118 1.75 17.25 12.66
C SER A 118 1.43 16.13 13.65
N MET A 119 2.40 15.73 14.50
CA MET A 119 2.19 14.62 15.44
C MET A 119 1.05 14.90 16.43
N ARG A 120 0.95 16.14 16.92
CA ARG A 120 -0.15 16.57 17.78
C ARG A 120 -1.50 16.52 17.08
N HIS A 121 -1.53 16.92 15.80
CA HIS A 121 -2.74 16.85 14.97
C HIS A 121 -3.20 15.41 14.77
N TRP A 122 -2.28 14.45 14.60
CA TRP A 122 -2.62 13.02 14.52
C TRP A 122 -3.22 12.49 15.83
N ALA A 123 -2.68 12.89 16.98
CA ALA A 123 -3.10 12.40 18.30
C ALA A 123 -4.34 13.13 18.87
N ASP A 124 -4.68 14.32 18.36
CA ASP A 124 -5.80 15.12 18.87
C ASP A 124 -7.14 14.43 18.54
N PRO A 125 -7.96 14.07 19.54
CA PRO A 125 -9.28 13.46 19.30
C PRO A 125 -10.22 14.34 18.48
N LYS A 126 -10.02 15.68 18.48
CA LYS A 126 -10.80 16.62 17.66
C LYS A 126 -10.52 16.46 16.17
N THR A 127 -9.36 15.97 15.79
CA THR A 127 -9.00 15.67 14.40
C THR A 127 -9.84 14.51 13.84
N LYS A 128 -10.29 13.58 14.71
CA LYS A 128 -10.96 12.34 14.32
C LYS A 128 -10.10 11.54 13.33
N SER A 129 -8.81 11.45 13.62
CA SER A 129 -7.84 10.76 12.77
C SER A 129 -8.19 9.28 12.61
N GLN A 130 -8.24 8.80 11.38
CA GLN A 130 -8.37 7.37 11.08
C GLN A 130 -7.04 6.61 11.26
N ALA A 131 -5.93 7.35 11.36
CA ALA A 131 -4.58 6.82 11.43
C ALA A 131 -3.85 7.23 12.73
N ALA A 132 -4.59 7.60 13.78
CA ALA A 132 -4.02 8.06 15.05
C ALA A 132 -3.10 7.03 15.72
N ASP A 133 -3.33 5.74 15.48
CA ASP A 133 -2.51 4.63 15.97
C ASP A 133 -1.07 4.66 15.45
N LYS A 134 -0.80 5.29 14.30
CA LYS A 134 0.55 5.44 13.74
C LYS A 134 1.49 6.29 14.63
N VAL A 135 0.94 7.10 15.53
CA VAL A 135 1.70 7.86 16.55
C VAL A 135 1.52 7.30 17.97
N SER A 136 0.86 6.13 18.12
CA SER A 136 0.54 5.51 19.41
C SER A 136 1.76 5.12 20.25
N ASN A 137 2.91 4.98 19.64
CA ASN A 137 4.16 4.68 20.33
C ASN A 137 4.79 5.91 21.03
N LEU A 138 4.30 7.13 20.76
CA LEU A 138 4.80 8.33 21.43
C LEU A 138 4.34 8.38 22.88
N GLU A 139 5.21 8.91 23.76
CA GLU A 139 4.90 9.09 25.16
C GLU A 139 3.62 9.93 25.35
N ASN A 140 2.78 9.57 26.31
CA ASN A 140 1.49 10.18 26.64
C ASN A 140 0.41 10.09 25.53
N TYR A 141 0.60 9.29 24.49
CA TYR A 141 -0.40 9.17 23.43
C TYR A 141 -1.78 8.78 23.96
N ASP A 142 -1.88 7.76 24.80
CA ASP A 142 -3.18 7.25 25.30
C ASP A 142 -3.98 8.31 26.03
N GLN A 143 -3.33 9.14 26.85
CA GLN A 143 -3.98 10.21 27.58
C GLN A 143 -4.43 11.35 26.65
N VAL A 144 -3.60 11.67 25.66
CA VAL A 144 -3.92 12.69 24.64
C VAL A 144 -5.08 12.22 23.77
N ALA A 145 -5.02 10.99 23.24
CA ALA A 145 -6.06 10.44 22.37
C ALA A 145 -7.42 10.28 23.07
N LYS A 146 -7.42 10.02 24.39
CA LYS A 146 -8.62 10.00 25.23
C LYS A 146 -9.12 11.41 25.63
N GLY A 147 -8.36 12.47 25.32
CA GLY A 147 -8.68 13.83 25.73
C GLY A 147 -8.47 14.13 27.23
N THR A 148 -7.82 13.24 27.98
CA THR A 148 -7.52 13.39 29.41
C THR A 148 -6.24 14.18 29.67
N ALA A 149 -5.40 14.40 28.64
CA ALA A 149 -4.23 15.26 28.67
C ALA A 149 -4.20 16.19 27.44
N PRO A 150 -3.59 17.36 27.55
CA PRO A 150 -3.45 18.27 26.42
C PRO A 150 -2.51 17.72 25.34
N THR A 151 -2.74 18.06 24.08
CA THR A 151 -1.86 17.64 22.95
C THR A 151 -0.39 18.06 23.13
N SER A 152 -0.15 19.11 23.94
CA SER A 152 1.21 19.58 24.28
C SER A 152 2.03 18.60 25.11
N SER A 153 1.38 17.63 25.77
CA SER A 153 2.05 16.59 26.58
C SER A 153 2.55 15.41 25.74
N LEU A 154 2.13 15.32 24.46
CA LEU A 154 2.59 14.26 23.56
C LEU A 154 4.12 14.28 23.44
N GLY A 155 4.74 13.10 23.41
CA GLY A 155 6.19 12.90 23.32
C GLY A 155 6.86 13.44 22.05
N VAL A 156 6.59 14.71 21.69
CA VAL A 156 7.23 15.41 20.57
C VAL A 156 7.53 16.86 20.94
N LYS A 157 8.77 17.32 20.69
CA LYS A 157 9.23 18.66 21.07
C LYS A 157 10.12 19.29 19.99
N ALA A 158 10.00 20.58 19.80
CA ALA A 158 10.98 21.39 19.07
C ALA A 158 12.04 21.88 20.05
N LEU A 159 13.29 21.44 19.88
CA LEU A 159 14.44 21.88 20.69
C LEU A 159 15.14 23.11 20.07
N GLY A 160 14.54 23.72 19.07
CA GLY A 160 15.01 24.86 18.30
C GLY A 160 14.38 24.83 16.91
N LYS A 161 14.72 25.81 16.08
CA LYS A 161 14.09 25.96 14.75
C LYS A 161 14.24 24.73 13.85
N TYR A 162 15.39 24.04 13.90
CA TYR A 162 15.73 22.92 13.03
C TYR A 162 16.07 21.64 13.80
N LYS A 163 15.63 21.51 15.04
CA LYS A 163 15.89 20.32 15.85
C LYS A 163 14.59 19.84 16.47
N VAL A 164 14.14 18.65 16.06
CA VAL A 164 12.93 18.00 16.57
C VAL A 164 13.30 16.75 17.36
N GLN A 165 12.61 16.51 18.46
CA GLN A 165 12.79 15.36 19.32
C GLN A 165 11.48 14.60 19.45
N PHE A 166 11.57 13.28 19.31
CA PHE A 166 10.50 12.33 19.56
C PHE A 166 10.85 11.48 20.77
N ILE A 167 9.90 11.34 21.68
CA ILE A 167 10.03 10.56 22.91
C ILE A 167 9.00 9.44 22.81
N PHE A 168 9.47 8.21 22.79
CA PHE A 168 8.62 7.03 22.70
C PHE A 168 8.37 6.45 24.10
N ALA A 169 7.18 5.89 24.32
CA ALA A 169 6.83 5.23 25.57
C ALA A 169 7.72 4.00 25.85
N LYS A 170 8.16 3.33 24.78
CA LYS A 170 9.06 2.17 24.81
C LYS A 170 10.19 2.35 23.80
N LYS A 171 11.31 1.63 24.02
CA LYS A 171 12.38 1.51 23.05
C LYS A 171 11.84 1.10 21.69
N GLN A 172 12.35 1.70 20.61
CA GLN A 172 11.92 1.40 19.25
C GLN A 172 13.06 0.81 18.44
N PRO A 173 12.82 -0.24 17.64
CA PRO A 173 13.75 -0.66 16.60
C PRO A 173 13.99 0.48 15.60
N SER A 174 15.27 0.72 15.25
CA SER A 174 15.60 1.84 14.35
C SER A 174 14.96 1.71 12.98
N VAL A 175 14.72 0.48 12.51
CA VAL A 175 14.04 0.21 11.23
C VAL A 175 12.59 0.70 11.28
N ASN A 176 11.87 0.47 12.37
CA ASN A 176 10.48 0.88 12.51
C ASN A 176 10.35 2.41 12.47
N VAL A 177 11.22 3.12 13.23
CA VAL A 177 11.23 4.60 13.24
C VAL A 177 11.52 5.14 11.84
N ARG A 178 12.55 4.63 11.16
CA ARG A 178 12.89 5.08 9.79
C ARG A 178 11.76 4.84 8.81
N ASN A 179 11.15 3.65 8.84
CA ASN A 179 10.07 3.28 7.93
C ASN A 179 8.83 4.14 8.16
N SER A 180 8.42 4.37 9.42
CA SER A 180 7.28 5.22 9.74
C SER A 180 7.48 6.66 9.24
N PHE A 181 8.68 7.23 9.39
CA PHE A 181 8.98 8.58 8.88
C PHE A 181 9.22 8.64 7.37
N ALA A 182 9.42 7.52 6.69
CA ALA A 182 9.47 7.47 5.24
C ALA A 182 8.08 7.35 4.62
N ALA A 183 7.26 6.48 5.19
CA ALA A 183 5.93 6.14 4.66
C ALA A 183 4.86 7.16 5.09
N ASP A 184 4.70 7.36 6.40
CA ASP A 184 3.48 7.97 6.96
C ASP A 184 3.71 9.33 7.64
N LEU A 185 4.70 9.42 8.52
CA LEU A 185 4.86 10.54 9.44
C LEU A 185 5.51 11.76 8.76
N LYS A 186 4.71 12.51 8.03
CA LYS A 186 5.11 13.73 7.31
C LYS A 186 4.77 14.99 8.10
N PRO A 187 5.53 16.10 7.96
CA PRO A 187 5.19 17.35 8.60
C PRO A 187 3.96 18.00 7.94
N VAL A 188 3.29 18.87 8.67
CA VAL A 188 2.30 19.81 8.13
C VAL A 188 2.72 21.23 8.47
N ASN A 189 2.50 22.18 7.58
CA ASN A 189 2.82 23.59 7.87
C ASN A 189 1.94 24.06 9.04
N HIS A 190 2.56 24.30 10.19
CA HIS A 190 1.85 24.63 11.43
C HIS A 190 1.01 25.90 11.35
N LYS A 191 1.45 26.89 10.54
CA LYS A 191 0.71 28.15 10.35
C LYS A 191 -0.54 27.94 9.51
N VAL A 192 -0.41 27.15 8.42
CA VAL A 192 -1.54 26.82 7.54
C VAL A 192 -2.52 25.91 8.27
N LEU A 193 -2.02 24.92 9.03
CA LEU A 193 -2.88 24.07 9.87
C LEU A 193 -3.67 24.92 10.88
N ALA A 194 -3.01 25.85 11.58
CA ALA A 194 -3.65 26.73 12.54
C ALA A 194 -4.70 27.66 11.88
N LYS A 195 -4.41 28.17 10.67
CA LYS A 195 -5.31 29.03 9.90
C LYS A 195 -6.54 28.26 9.41
N GLU A 196 -6.35 27.10 8.79
CA GLU A 196 -7.42 26.36 8.13
C GLU A 196 -8.20 25.45 9.11
N GLY A 197 -7.62 25.07 10.23
CA GLY A 197 -8.24 24.23 11.25
C GLY A 197 -8.78 22.92 10.67
N SER A 198 -10.06 22.62 10.90
CA SER A 198 -10.71 21.39 10.40
C SER A 198 -10.81 21.31 8.89
N LYS A 199 -10.58 22.42 8.17
CA LYS A 199 -10.60 22.49 6.70
C LYS A 199 -9.21 22.24 6.08
N TYR A 200 -8.15 22.06 6.89
CA TYR A 200 -6.82 21.75 6.36
C TYR A 200 -6.89 20.52 5.45
N GLY A 201 -6.25 20.61 4.28
CA GLY A 201 -6.19 19.50 3.32
C GLY A 201 -7.50 19.16 2.60
N SER A 202 -8.61 19.93 2.81
CA SER A 202 -9.88 19.66 2.12
C SER A 202 -9.89 20.10 0.65
N SER A 203 -8.88 20.85 0.21
CA SER A 203 -8.62 21.22 -1.18
C SER A 203 -7.16 21.61 -1.37
N SER A 204 -6.71 21.67 -2.62
CA SER A 204 -5.36 22.10 -2.97
C SER A 204 -5.02 23.52 -2.49
N ALA A 205 -6.00 24.40 -2.35
CA ALA A 205 -5.83 25.77 -1.83
C ALA A 205 -5.66 25.83 -0.30
N LYS A 206 -6.01 24.76 0.41
CA LYS A 206 -5.98 24.69 1.88
C LYS A 206 -4.84 23.82 2.42
N ALA A 207 -3.84 23.58 1.61
CA ALA A 207 -2.59 22.93 1.98
C ALA A 207 -1.41 23.66 1.32
N VAL A 208 -0.23 23.46 1.86
CA VAL A 208 1.05 23.83 1.24
C VAL A 208 1.98 22.63 1.33
N TYR A 209 2.95 22.53 0.46
CA TYR A 209 3.65 21.32 0.13
C TYR A 209 5.16 21.45 0.32
N ASN A 210 5.81 20.46 0.91
CA ASN A 210 7.27 20.40 1.07
C ASN A 210 7.93 19.34 0.17
N GLY A 211 7.12 18.55 -0.55
CA GLY A 211 7.57 17.51 -1.46
C GLY A 211 7.86 17.99 -2.89
N PRO A 212 8.10 17.03 -3.80
CA PRO A 212 8.51 17.31 -5.18
C PRO A 212 7.46 18.07 -6.00
N PHE A 213 6.17 17.92 -5.70
CA PHE A 213 5.09 18.57 -6.41
C PHE A 213 4.16 19.35 -5.49
N LYS A 214 3.45 20.31 -6.09
CA LYS A 214 2.27 20.97 -5.53
C LYS A 214 1.04 20.37 -6.19
N VAL A 215 0.00 20.08 -5.42
CA VAL A 215 -1.31 19.74 -5.97
C VAL A 215 -2.01 21.04 -6.38
N THR A 216 -2.60 21.07 -7.56
CA THR A 216 -3.38 22.18 -8.10
C THR A 216 -4.67 21.69 -8.73
N ASN A 217 -5.69 22.56 -8.77
CA ASN A 217 -6.98 22.26 -9.38
C ASN A 217 -7.73 21.09 -8.74
N TRP A 218 -7.51 20.85 -7.44
CA TRP A 218 -8.26 19.85 -6.67
C TRP A 218 -9.03 20.57 -5.56
N ASN A 219 -10.36 20.46 -5.58
CA ASN A 219 -11.28 21.15 -4.68
C ASN A 219 -11.99 20.23 -3.70
N GLY A 220 -11.66 18.93 -3.74
CA GLY A 220 -12.20 17.92 -2.81
C GLY A 220 -12.45 16.56 -3.44
N GLY A 221 -12.96 15.63 -2.65
CA GLY A 221 -13.08 14.22 -3.01
C GLY A 221 -14.03 13.87 -4.17
N SER A 222 -14.74 14.83 -4.72
CA SER A 222 -15.58 14.64 -5.92
C SER A 222 -14.88 15.03 -7.23
N ASP A 223 -13.69 15.63 -7.17
CA ASP A 223 -12.98 16.04 -8.37
C ASP A 223 -12.34 14.83 -9.05
N ASP A 224 -12.66 14.64 -10.32
CA ASP A 224 -12.10 13.57 -11.16
C ASP A 224 -10.79 13.98 -11.85
N GLU A 225 -10.36 15.24 -11.73
CA GLU A 225 -9.15 15.77 -12.37
C GLU A 225 -8.41 16.73 -11.45
N TRP A 226 -7.07 16.63 -11.48
CA TRP A 226 -6.16 17.59 -10.85
C TRP A 226 -4.78 17.54 -11.50
N SER A 227 -3.85 18.37 -11.02
CA SER A 227 -2.49 18.33 -11.51
C SER A 227 -1.48 18.39 -10.36
N TYR A 228 -0.38 17.67 -10.55
CA TYR A 228 0.84 17.86 -9.79
C TYR A 228 1.76 18.79 -10.57
N VAL A 229 2.06 19.96 -10.02
CA VAL A 229 2.97 20.95 -10.62
C VAL A 229 4.28 20.95 -9.84
N LYS A 230 5.41 20.90 -10.54
CA LYS A 230 6.74 20.91 -9.92
C LYS A 230 6.84 21.99 -8.84
N ASN A 231 7.30 21.59 -7.66
CA ASN A 231 7.53 22.52 -6.54
C ASN A 231 8.93 23.14 -6.66
N GLU A 232 9.01 24.40 -7.07
CA GLU A 232 10.29 25.12 -7.26
C GLU A 232 11.00 25.41 -5.92
N HIS A 233 10.30 25.27 -4.78
CA HIS A 233 10.89 25.38 -3.45
C HIS A 233 11.42 24.06 -2.90
N TYR A 234 11.12 22.93 -3.57
CA TYR A 234 11.61 21.63 -3.13
C TYR A 234 13.15 21.55 -3.24
N TYR A 235 13.81 21.14 -2.17
CA TYR A 235 15.28 21.09 -2.13
C TYR A 235 15.87 20.13 -3.16
N GLY A 236 15.13 19.05 -3.48
CA GLY A 236 15.50 18.02 -4.47
C GLY A 236 15.01 18.32 -5.90
N LYS A 237 14.56 19.53 -6.22
CA LYS A 237 13.93 19.91 -7.50
C LYS A 237 14.76 19.60 -8.75
N LYS A 238 16.08 19.48 -8.62
CA LYS A 238 16.97 19.08 -9.75
C LYS A 238 16.65 17.69 -10.28
N ASN A 239 16.10 16.82 -9.43
CA ASN A 239 15.73 15.44 -9.77
C ASN A 239 14.24 15.32 -10.19
N VAL A 240 13.49 16.42 -10.22
CA VAL A 240 12.11 16.46 -10.69
C VAL A 240 12.12 16.96 -12.14
N HIS A 241 11.93 16.03 -13.08
CA HIS A 241 12.09 16.31 -14.51
C HIS A 241 10.77 16.73 -15.17
N MET A 242 9.64 16.21 -14.73
CA MET A 242 8.33 16.61 -15.22
C MET A 242 7.93 17.96 -14.63
N LYS A 243 7.54 18.93 -15.48
CA LYS A 243 7.01 20.22 -15.03
C LYS A 243 5.63 20.08 -14.44
N LYS A 244 4.83 19.20 -15.03
CA LYS A 244 3.44 18.95 -14.66
C LYS A 244 3.04 17.51 -14.94
N VAL A 245 2.24 16.93 -14.03
CA VAL A 245 1.56 15.65 -14.23
C VAL A 245 0.07 15.90 -14.09
N ASN A 246 -0.69 15.66 -15.13
CA ASN A 246 -2.15 15.75 -15.12
C ASN A 246 -2.72 14.39 -14.75
N VAL A 247 -3.64 14.37 -13.82
CA VAL A 247 -4.30 13.17 -13.34
C VAL A 247 -5.77 13.24 -13.69
N GLN A 248 -6.29 12.17 -14.26
CA GLN A 248 -7.72 11.95 -14.52
C GLN A 248 -8.18 10.67 -13.82
N VAL A 249 -9.27 10.73 -13.07
CA VAL A 249 -9.89 9.53 -12.50
C VAL A 249 -10.68 8.81 -13.58
N THR A 250 -10.36 7.55 -13.81
CA THR A 250 -11.00 6.72 -14.81
C THR A 250 -11.32 5.35 -14.19
N LYS A 251 -12.57 5.19 -13.74
CA LYS A 251 -13.03 3.98 -13.04
C LYS A 251 -13.18 2.78 -13.96
N ASP A 252 -13.53 3.03 -15.24
CA ASP A 252 -13.68 2.00 -16.24
C ASP A 252 -12.36 1.65 -16.91
N ASN A 253 -11.99 0.36 -16.85
CA ASN A 253 -10.71 -0.13 -17.36
C ASN A 253 -10.59 -0.02 -18.90
N ASN A 254 -11.67 -0.20 -19.65
CA ASN A 254 -11.64 -0.10 -21.12
C ASN A 254 -11.43 1.35 -21.56
N THR A 255 -12.08 2.30 -20.87
CA THR A 255 -11.89 3.74 -21.07
C THR A 255 -10.43 4.13 -20.80
N ALA A 256 -9.84 3.69 -19.69
CA ALA A 256 -8.45 3.96 -19.35
C ALA A 256 -7.47 3.41 -20.40
N GLN A 257 -7.70 2.18 -20.88
CA GLN A 257 -6.91 1.57 -21.94
C GLN A 257 -7.04 2.31 -23.28
N ASN A 258 -8.25 2.77 -23.63
CA ASN A 258 -8.48 3.54 -24.84
C ASN A 258 -7.80 4.91 -24.82
N LEU A 259 -7.78 5.57 -23.64
CA LEU A 259 -7.01 6.79 -23.45
C LEU A 259 -5.51 6.55 -23.66
N PHE A 260 -4.99 5.43 -23.17
CA PHE A 260 -3.58 5.05 -23.39
C PHE A 260 -3.31 4.74 -24.87
N LYS A 261 -4.11 3.89 -25.51
CA LYS A 261 -3.95 3.52 -26.93
C LYS A 261 -4.03 4.72 -27.86
N SER A 262 -4.86 5.72 -27.54
CA SER A 262 -4.95 6.97 -28.30
C SER A 262 -3.85 7.99 -27.99
N GLY A 263 -2.92 7.68 -27.05
CA GLY A 263 -1.83 8.56 -26.63
C GLY A 263 -2.26 9.74 -25.76
N LYS A 264 -3.54 9.79 -25.33
CA LYS A 264 -4.06 10.85 -24.45
C LYS A 264 -3.46 10.76 -23.05
N VAL A 265 -3.21 9.56 -22.58
CA VAL A 265 -2.46 9.31 -21.33
C VAL A 265 -1.23 8.45 -21.59
N GLN A 266 -0.19 8.62 -20.80
CA GLN A 266 1.07 7.91 -20.93
C GLN A 266 1.27 6.85 -19.85
N GLU A 267 0.38 6.81 -18.85
CA GLU A 267 0.39 5.78 -17.81
C GLU A 267 -1.03 5.49 -17.36
N THR A 268 -1.34 4.21 -17.19
CA THR A 268 -2.59 3.73 -16.60
C THR A 268 -2.41 2.34 -16.01
N SER A 269 -3.09 2.07 -14.88
CA SER A 269 -3.18 0.72 -14.35
C SER A 269 -4.09 -0.17 -15.19
N VAL A 270 -3.81 -1.47 -15.24
CA VAL A 270 -4.62 -2.47 -15.98
C VAL A 270 -4.98 -3.66 -15.09
N THR A 271 -5.98 -4.43 -15.53
CA THR A 271 -6.47 -5.61 -14.84
C THR A 271 -5.65 -6.86 -15.15
N ALA A 272 -5.81 -7.89 -14.32
CA ALA A 272 -5.26 -9.23 -14.56
C ALA A 272 -5.63 -9.78 -15.95
N ASP A 273 -6.87 -9.62 -16.38
CA ASP A 273 -7.32 -10.11 -17.71
C ASP A 273 -6.60 -9.40 -18.86
N TYR A 274 -6.30 -8.10 -18.69
CA TYR A 274 -5.48 -7.40 -19.68
C TYR A 274 -4.08 -8.00 -19.76
N VAL A 275 -3.47 -8.28 -18.61
CA VAL A 275 -2.13 -8.91 -18.54
C VAL A 275 -2.15 -10.28 -19.23
N LYS A 276 -3.15 -11.11 -18.94
CA LYS A 276 -3.32 -12.45 -19.56
C LYS A 276 -3.35 -12.35 -21.09
N GLY A 277 -4.13 -11.41 -21.63
CA GLY A 277 -4.33 -11.23 -23.07
C GLY A 277 -3.19 -10.51 -23.78
N ASN A 278 -2.26 -9.86 -23.08
CA ASN A 278 -1.25 -8.98 -23.68
C ASN A 278 0.19 -9.33 -23.29
N LYS A 279 0.47 -10.61 -23.03
CA LYS A 279 1.83 -11.11 -22.74
C LYS A 279 2.76 -10.74 -23.89
N GLY A 280 3.91 -10.11 -23.56
CA GLY A 280 4.89 -9.64 -24.54
C GLY A 280 4.70 -8.20 -25.03
N ASN A 281 3.65 -7.51 -24.60
CA ASN A 281 3.56 -6.06 -24.81
C ASN A 281 4.66 -5.33 -24.05
N LYS A 282 5.55 -4.64 -24.76
CA LYS A 282 6.70 -3.93 -24.17
C LYS A 282 6.32 -2.71 -23.32
N GLU A 283 5.09 -2.24 -23.46
CA GLU A 283 4.54 -1.14 -22.66
C GLU A 283 3.79 -1.65 -21.41
N LEU A 284 3.63 -2.97 -21.26
CA LEU A 284 3.06 -3.60 -20.09
C LEU A 284 4.17 -3.86 -19.06
N HIS A 285 4.02 -3.27 -17.87
CA HIS A 285 4.94 -3.42 -16.74
C HIS A 285 4.20 -4.03 -15.57
N THR A 286 4.76 -5.08 -14.98
CA THR A 286 4.27 -5.69 -13.74
C THR A 286 5.32 -5.55 -12.65
N SER A 287 4.88 -5.29 -11.42
CA SER A 287 5.74 -5.25 -10.24
C SER A 287 5.03 -5.90 -9.05
N LEU A 288 5.81 -6.59 -8.20
CA LEU A 288 5.26 -7.19 -7.00
C LEU A 288 4.88 -6.10 -6.00
N MET A 289 3.79 -6.32 -5.30
CA MET A 289 3.33 -5.53 -4.17
C MET A 289 3.76 -6.20 -2.85
N ALA A 290 3.88 -5.44 -1.79
CA ALA A 290 3.99 -5.98 -0.43
C ALA A 290 2.61 -6.46 0.04
N THR A 291 1.96 -7.26 -0.79
CA THR A 291 0.63 -7.82 -0.55
C THR A 291 0.72 -9.33 -0.71
N GLN A 292 0.41 -10.03 0.36
CA GLN A 292 0.41 -11.49 0.38
C GLN A 292 -0.98 -12.01 0.66
N TYR A 293 -1.46 -12.92 -0.18
CA TYR A 293 -2.72 -13.63 0.01
C TYR A 293 -2.51 -14.93 0.76
N TYR A 294 -3.45 -15.22 1.66
CA TYR A 294 -3.42 -16.35 2.56
C TYR A 294 -4.75 -17.11 2.56
N LEU A 295 -4.69 -18.38 2.89
CA LEU A 295 -5.84 -19.17 3.34
C LEU A 295 -5.71 -19.34 4.86
N TYR A 296 -6.55 -18.63 5.63
CA TYR A 296 -6.61 -18.74 7.08
C TYR A 296 -7.57 -19.82 7.55
N PHE A 297 -7.24 -20.43 8.68
CA PHE A 297 -8.06 -21.40 9.39
C PHE A 297 -8.69 -20.75 10.62
N ASN A 298 -9.98 -20.93 10.84
CA ASN A 298 -10.60 -20.49 12.09
C ASN A 298 -10.33 -21.49 13.20
N GLY A 299 -9.53 -21.14 14.19
CA GLY A 299 -9.18 -22.02 15.32
C GLY A 299 -10.36 -22.38 16.26
N LYS A 300 -11.55 -21.81 16.02
CA LYS A 300 -12.79 -22.15 16.76
C LYS A 300 -13.60 -23.26 16.09
N ASN A 301 -13.37 -23.55 14.81
CA ASN A 301 -14.05 -24.62 14.12
C ASN A 301 -13.33 -25.96 14.38
N GLU A 302 -14.09 -27.04 14.61
CA GLU A 302 -13.55 -28.36 14.97
C GLU A 302 -12.54 -28.90 13.95
N LEU A 303 -12.87 -28.80 12.65
CA LEU A 303 -12.00 -29.32 11.60
C LEU A 303 -10.76 -28.44 11.40
N THR A 304 -10.93 -27.13 11.29
CA THR A 304 -9.80 -26.21 11.04
C THR A 304 -8.90 -26.01 12.27
N LYS A 305 -9.37 -26.36 13.47
CA LYS A 305 -8.56 -26.46 14.68
C LYS A 305 -7.65 -27.70 14.69
N ASN A 306 -8.03 -28.78 13.99
CA ASN A 306 -7.23 -30.00 13.95
C ASN A 306 -5.92 -29.74 13.22
N GLU A 307 -4.79 -30.02 13.88
CA GLU A 307 -3.45 -29.79 13.34
C GLU A 307 -3.19 -30.62 12.08
N ASN A 308 -3.60 -31.89 12.07
CA ASN A 308 -3.43 -32.76 10.91
C ASN A 308 -4.20 -32.25 9.70
N PHE A 309 -5.40 -31.65 9.91
CA PHE A 309 -6.12 -30.99 8.81
C PHE A 309 -5.36 -29.79 8.27
N ARG A 310 -4.85 -28.91 9.14
CA ARG A 310 -4.07 -27.74 8.70
C ARG A 310 -2.82 -28.15 7.93
N GLN A 311 -2.10 -29.16 8.42
CA GLN A 311 -0.93 -29.71 7.71
C GLN A 311 -1.32 -30.32 6.35
N ALA A 312 -2.44 -31.06 6.29
CA ALA A 312 -2.94 -31.59 5.02
C ALA A 312 -3.14 -30.47 4.00
N VAL A 313 -3.83 -29.40 4.39
CA VAL A 313 -4.11 -28.25 3.52
C VAL A 313 -2.81 -27.51 3.14
N ASN A 314 -1.86 -27.37 4.08
CA ASN A 314 -0.58 -26.70 3.85
C ASN A 314 0.24 -27.40 2.75
N TYR A 315 0.22 -28.74 2.68
CA TYR A 315 0.89 -29.52 1.63
C TYR A 315 0.07 -29.70 0.34
N ALA A 316 -1.20 -29.26 0.31
CA ALA A 316 -2.10 -29.53 -0.83
C ALA A 316 -1.80 -28.66 -2.07
N PHE A 317 -1.30 -27.44 -1.91
CA PHE A 317 -1.28 -26.45 -2.98
C PHE A 317 0.07 -26.30 -3.67
N ASN A 318 0.01 -26.19 -5.01
CA ASN A 318 1.12 -25.69 -5.81
C ASN A 318 0.93 -24.18 -6.04
N THR A 319 1.57 -23.37 -5.22
CA THR A 319 1.47 -21.89 -5.26
C THR A 319 1.97 -21.31 -6.58
N ASN A 320 3.00 -21.90 -7.20
CA ASN A 320 3.47 -21.50 -8.53
C ASN A 320 2.45 -21.82 -9.63
N GLN A 321 1.71 -22.95 -9.52
CA GLN A 321 0.63 -23.24 -10.46
C GLN A 321 -0.51 -22.26 -10.31
N LEU A 322 -0.90 -21.89 -9.09
CA LEU A 322 -1.89 -20.88 -8.82
C LEU A 322 -1.51 -19.55 -9.49
N ALA A 323 -0.32 -19.04 -9.25
CA ALA A 323 0.12 -17.77 -9.83
C ALA A 323 0.23 -17.83 -11.36
N LYS A 324 0.90 -18.86 -11.92
CA LYS A 324 1.24 -18.91 -13.35
C LYS A 324 0.13 -19.44 -14.25
N LYS A 325 -0.85 -20.19 -13.73
CA LYS A 325 -1.90 -20.85 -14.53
C LYS A 325 -3.30 -20.33 -14.23
N VAL A 326 -3.57 -19.90 -13.00
CA VAL A 326 -4.87 -19.34 -12.61
C VAL A 326 -4.84 -17.82 -12.72
N LEU A 327 -3.99 -17.14 -11.94
CA LEU A 327 -3.92 -15.67 -11.91
C LEU A 327 -3.36 -15.10 -13.23
N GLN A 328 -2.16 -15.48 -13.61
CA GLN A 328 -1.49 -15.02 -14.85
C GLN A 328 -1.32 -13.50 -14.99
N ASP A 329 -1.31 -12.78 -13.90
CA ASP A 329 -1.35 -11.31 -13.80
C ASP A 329 0.00 -10.67 -13.43
N GLY A 330 1.05 -11.48 -13.30
CA GLY A 330 2.36 -11.06 -12.80
C GLY A 330 2.61 -11.44 -11.36
N SER A 331 1.59 -11.90 -10.62
CA SER A 331 1.73 -12.47 -9.27
C SER A 331 2.65 -13.67 -9.26
N VAL A 332 3.29 -13.92 -8.12
CA VAL A 332 4.20 -15.07 -7.92
C VAL A 332 3.71 -15.95 -6.78
N GLY A 333 3.91 -17.25 -6.91
CA GLY A 333 3.56 -18.20 -5.86
C GLY A 333 4.34 -17.91 -4.58
N ALA A 334 3.65 -17.91 -3.45
CA ALA A 334 4.28 -17.72 -2.15
C ALA A 334 5.31 -18.83 -1.86
N THR A 335 6.46 -18.45 -1.33
CA THR A 335 7.51 -19.36 -0.87
C THR A 335 7.53 -19.52 0.64
N GLY A 336 6.83 -18.67 1.36
CA GLY A 336 6.69 -18.61 2.81
C GLY A 336 5.68 -17.55 3.21
N TRP A 337 5.60 -17.23 4.51
CA TRP A 337 4.61 -16.31 5.05
C TRP A 337 4.84 -14.85 4.63
N VAL A 338 6.11 -14.43 4.54
CA VAL A 338 6.50 -13.07 4.14
C VAL A 338 6.62 -12.98 2.61
N PRO A 339 6.04 -11.95 1.96
CA PRO A 339 6.10 -11.81 0.51
C PRO A 339 7.50 -11.54 -0.03
N GLN A 340 7.71 -11.87 -1.29
CA GLN A 340 8.93 -11.50 -2.01
C GLN A 340 8.97 -9.98 -2.22
N GLY A 341 10.15 -9.39 -2.05
CA GLY A 341 10.36 -7.95 -2.24
C GLY A 341 10.08 -7.09 -1.00
N ASP A 342 9.58 -7.68 0.09
CA ASP A 342 9.24 -6.95 1.31
C ASP A 342 10.48 -6.45 2.07
N MET A 343 11.29 -7.35 2.59
CA MET A 343 12.45 -7.04 3.43
C MET A 343 13.74 -7.57 2.81
N LYS A 344 14.85 -6.86 3.04
CA LYS A 344 16.19 -7.28 2.62
C LYS A 344 17.09 -7.56 3.81
N ASN A 345 17.96 -8.55 3.65
CA ASN A 345 19.01 -8.83 4.60
C ASN A 345 19.90 -7.58 4.77
N PRO A 346 20.09 -7.07 6.01
CA PRO A 346 20.83 -5.83 6.25
C PRO A 346 22.34 -5.93 5.93
N LYS A 347 22.88 -7.15 5.80
CA LYS A 347 24.30 -7.38 5.45
C LYS A 347 24.49 -7.65 3.96
N THR A 348 23.70 -8.55 3.38
CA THR A 348 23.90 -9.04 2.01
C THR A 348 23.05 -8.28 0.99
N GLY A 349 21.93 -7.66 1.42
CA GLY A 349 20.94 -7.05 0.53
C GLY A 349 20.03 -8.06 -0.16
N GLU A 350 20.17 -9.37 0.14
CA GLU A 350 19.32 -10.42 -0.41
C GLU A 350 17.89 -10.30 0.11
N ASP A 351 16.92 -10.75 -0.66
CA ASP A 351 15.50 -10.75 -0.31
C ASP A 351 15.21 -11.75 0.81
N PHE A 352 14.39 -11.34 1.80
CA PHE A 352 14.05 -12.14 2.98
C PHE A 352 13.39 -13.47 2.61
N ALA A 353 12.40 -13.45 1.72
CA ALA A 353 11.68 -14.64 1.31
C ALA A 353 12.58 -15.59 0.49
N LYS A 354 13.51 -15.05 -0.28
CA LYS A 354 14.48 -15.84 -1.05
C LYS A 354 15.49 -16.54 -0.14
N GLU A 355 16.05 -15.84 0.88
CA GLU A 355 16.95 -16.47 1.86
C GLU A 355 16.25 -17.50 2.75
N ALA A 356 14.96 -17.29 3.09
CA ALA A 356 14.15 -18.28 3.80
C ALA A 356 13.98 -19.59 3.01
N GLY A 357 14.14 -19.50 1.68
CA GLY A 357 13.94 -20.63 0.76
C GLY A 357 12.47 -20.98 0.57
N HIS A 358 12.24 -22.10 -0.10
CA HIS A 358 10.88 -22.58 -0.36
C HIS A 358 10.35 -23.34 0.86
N LEU A 359 9.77 -22.63 1.82
CA LEU A 359 9.07 -23.23 2.95
C LEU A 359 7.74 -23.83 2.48
N GLN A 360 6.97 -23.10 1.67
CA GLN A 360 5.69 -23.55 1.12
C GLN A 360 5.91 -24.46 -0.09
N LYS A 361 5.69 -25.77 0.08
CA LYS A 361 5.88 -26.79 -0.96
C LYS A 361 4.70 -27.73 -1.02
N GLN A 362 4.20 -27.99 -2.24
CA GLN A 362 3.24 -29.08 -2.44
C GLN A 362 3.91 -30.45 -2.21
N ASP A 363 3.24 -31.26 -1.41
CA ASP A 363 3.55 -32.69 -1.26
C ASP A 363 2.24 -33.46 -1.13
N LYS A 364 1.77 -34.02 -2.25
CA LYS A 364 0.47 -34.69 -2.32
C LYS A 364 0.38 -35.93 -1.41
N GLN A 365 1.49 -36.65 -1.23
CA GLN A 365 1.49 -37.82 -0.37
C GLN A 365 1.33 -37.41 1.09
N LYS A 366 2.14 -36.46 1.56
CA LYS A 366 1.99 -35.91 2.92
C LYS A 366 0.61 -35.30 3.14
N ALA A 367 0.07 -34.56 2.17
CA ALA A 367 -1.27 -33.99 2.26
C ALA A 367 -2.33 -35.09 2.51
N GLN A 368 -2.24 -36.22 1.79
CA GLN A 368 -3.16 -37.34 1.98
C GLN A 368 -2.96 -38.08 3.30
N ASP A 369 -1.71 -38.24 3.74
CA ASP A 369 -1.41 -38.93 5.01
C ASP A 369 -1.92 -38.10 6.20
N TYR A 370 -1.71 -36.79 6.18
CA TYR A 370 -2.27 -35.88 7.18
C TYR A 370 -3.80 -35.80 7.11
N TRP A 371 -4.40 -35.86 5.92
CA TRP A 371 -5.86 -35.91 5.79
C TRP A 371 -6.46 -37.14 6.43
N LYS A 372 -5.87 -38.35 6.21
CA LYS A 372 -6.29 -39.57 6.85
C LYS A 372 -6.14 -39.49 8.38
N ALA A 373 -5.05 -38.87 8.86
CA ALA A 373 -4.86 -38.64 10.29
C ALA A 373 -5.94 -37.74 10.86
N ALA A 374 -6.28 -36.65 10.17
CA ALA A 374 -7.36 -35.75 10.58
C ALA A 374 -8.73 -36.45 10.64
N GLN A 375 -9.04 -37.30 9.64
CA GLN A 375 -10.27 -38.11 9.65
C GLN A 375 -10.33 -39.05 10.86
N LYS A 376 -9.20 -39.68 11.19
CA LYS A 376 -9.08 -40.56 12.36
C LYS A 376 -9.25 -39.80 13.67
N ASP A 377 -8.60 -38.62 13.82
CA ASP A 377 -8.69 -37.78 15.02
C ASP A 377 -10.12 -37.33 15.28
N LEU A 378 -10.84 -36.97 14.22
CA LEU A 378 -12.20 -36.47 14.29
C LEU A 378 -13.28 -37.53 14.27
N GLY A 379 -12.93 -38.78 13.97
CA GLY A 379 -13.89 -39.87 13.81
C GLY A 379 -14.88 -39.69 12.67
N LYS A 380 -14.52 -38.86 11.64
CA LYS A 380 -15.41 -38.44 10.54
C LYS A 380 -14.77 -38.72 9.18
N ASN A 381 -15.51 -39.38 8.28
CA ASN A 381 -15.07 -39.63 6.91
C ASN A 381 -15.57 -38.58 5.90
N ASN A 382 -16.69 -37.91 6.22
CA ASN A 382 -17.28 -36.87 5.39
C ASN A 382 -17.39 -35.59 6.20
N MET A 383 -16.89 -34.49 5.64
CA MET A 383 -16.86 -33.19 6.28
C MET A 383 -17.16 -32.10 5.26
N THR A 384 -17.80 -31.03 5.70
CA THR A 384 -18.09 -29.86 4.87
C THR A 384 -17.48 -28.63 5.53
N LEU A 385 -16.88 -27.76 4.73
CA LEU A 385 -16.34 -26.46 5.13
C LEU A 385 -16.80 -25.36 4.20
N ASN A 386 -16.98 -24.18 4.76
CA ASN A 386 -17.21 -22.96 3.99
C ASN A 386 -15.91 -22.18 3.79
N LEU A 387 -15.61 -21.80 2.55
CA LEU A 387 -14.51 -20.92 2.15
C LEU A 387 -15.09 -19.53 1.86
N LEU A 388 -14.73 -18.58 2.69
CA LEU A 388 -15.08 -17.16 2.53
C LEU A 388 -14.03 -16.46 1.64
N ALA A 389 -14.48 -15.60 0.72
CA ALA A 389 -13.61 -14.82 -0.16
C ALA A 389 -14.32 -13.51 -0.59
N ASP A 390 -13.56 -12.57 -1.16
CA ASP A 390 -14.12 -11.40 -1.84
C ASP A 390 -14.84 -11.79 -3.14
N ASN A 391 -15.83 -11.00 -3.54
CA ASN A 391 -16.62 -11.25 -4.75
C ASN A 391 -16.00 -10.69 -6.05
N THR A 392 -14.69 -10.36 -6.04
CA THR A 392 -13.96 -9.97 -7.24
C THR A 392 -13.67 -11.20 -8.12
N ASP A 393 -13.47 -10.99 -9.43
CA ASP A 393 -13.34 -12.11 -10.37
C ASP A 393 -12.05 -12.93 -10.13
N ASP A 394 -10.96 -12.28 -9.78
CA ASP A 394 -9.69 -12.92 -9.40
C ASP A 394 -9.84 -13.75 -8.13
N GLN A 395 -10.51 -13.22 -7.09
CA GLN A 395 -10.72 -13.95 -5.84
C GLN A 395 -11.66 -15.15 -6.02
N LYS A 396 -12.68 -15.04 -6.86
CA LYS A 396 -13.53 -16.18 -7.24
C LYS A 396 -12.72 -17.28 -7.92
N GLN A 397 -11.86 -16.92 -8.90
CA GLN A 397 -10.98 -17.89 -9.58
C GLN A 397 -10.03 -18.60 -8.60
N VAL A 398 -9.47 -17.84 -7.64
CA VAL A 398 -8.61 -18.44 -6.59
C VAL A 398 -9.43 -19.36 -5.69
N ALA A 399 -10.60 -18.93 -5.22
CA ALA A 399 -11.47 -19.75 -4.35
C ALA A 399 -11.91 -21.06 -5.05
N GLU A 400 -12.26 -21.00 -6.34
CA GLU A 400 -12.59 -22.19 -7.15
C GLU A 400 -11.38 -23.14 -7.31
N TYR A 401 -10.18 -22.58 -7.52
CA TYR A 401 -8.95 -23.39 -7.55
C TYR A 401 -8.70 -24.09 -6.22
N LEU A 402 -8.86 -23.39 -5.09
CA LEU A 402 -8.71 -23.95 -3.75
C LEU A 402 -9.75 -25.04 -3.49
N GLN A 403 -11.02 -24.77 -3.75
CA GLN A 403 -12.13 -25.73 -3.63
C GLN A 403 -11.85 -27.01 -4.43
N SER A 404 -11.56 -26.86 -5.73
CA SER A 404 -11.30 -27.98 -6.63
C SER A 404 -10.10 -28.80 -6.19
N THR A 405 -9.02 -28.13 -5.74
CA THR A 405 -7.80 -28.79 -5.28
C THR A 405 -8.04 -29.61 -4.01
N LEU A 406 -8.72 -29.02 -3.03
CA LEU A 406 -9.02 -29.68 -1.75
C LEU A 406 -9.96 -30.87 -1.94
N GLN A 407 -11.06 -30.71 -2.67
CA GLN A 407 -12.04 -31.78 -2.91
C GLN A 407 -11.44 -32.94 -3.73
N LYS A 408 -10.55 -32.64 -4.68
CA LYS A 408 -9.86 -33.66 -5.47
C LYS A 408 -8.87 -34.48 -4.65
N GLN A 409 -8.17 -33.84 -3.71
CA GLN A 409 -7.14 -34.52 -2.90
C GLN A 409 -7.72 -35.20 -1.65
N PHE A 410 -8.77 -34.64 -1.06
CA PHE A 410 -9.30 -35.07 0.23
C PHE A 410 -10.66 -35.73 0.07
N LYS A 411 -10.63 -37.07 -0.10
CA LYS A 411 -11.88 -37.85 -0.26
C LYS A 411 -12.78 -37.64 0.96
N GLY A 412 -14.04 -37.29 0.72
CA GLY A 412 -15.04 -37.00 1.75
C GLY A 412 -15.06 -35.55 2.23
N LEU A 413 -14.18 -34.66 1.72
CA LEU A 413 -14.27 -33.25 1.98
C LEU A 413 -15.14 -32.55 0.93
N LYS A 414 -16.13 -31.79 1.38
CA LYS A 414 -16.89 -30.82 0.58
C LYS A 414 -16.47 -29.41 0.99
N VAL A 415 -16.16 -28.55 0.04
CA VAL A 415 -15.88 -27.13 0.26
C VAL A 415 -16.96 -26.32 -0.43
N GLU A 416 -17.65 -25.46 0.31
CA GLU A 416 -18.64 -24.52 -0.20
C GLU A 416 -18.02 -23.12 -0.25
N VAL A 417 -18.14 -22.43 -1.38
CA VAL A 417 -17.57 -21.09 -1.54
C VAL A 417 -18.64 -20.03 -1.29
N THR A 418 -18.36 -19.11 -0.39
CA THR A 418 -19.16 -17.91 -0.14
C THR A 418 -18.34 -16.69 -0.53
N THR A 419 -18.84 -15.87 -1.48
CA THR A 419 -18.18 -14.62 -1.86
C THR A 419 -19.03 -13.42 -1.42
N LEU A 420 -18.35 -12.38 -0.89
CA LEU A 420 -18.98 -11.17 -0.37
C LEU A 420 -18.27 -9.91 -0.90
N PRO A 421 -18.97 -8.78 -0.97
CA PRO A 421 -18.31 -7.48 -1.11
C PRO A 421 -17.27 -7.26 -0.01
N HIS A 422 -16.13 -6.67 -0.36
CA HIS A 422 -14.96 -6.53 0.50
C HIS A 422 -15.29 -6.03 1.93
N ALA A 423 -16.08 -4.97 2.08
CA ALA A 423 -16.44 -4.45 3.40
C ALA A 423 -17.24 -5.45 4.26
N GLN A 424 -18.08 -6.29 3.64
CA GLN A 424 -18.83 -7.34 4.35
C GLN A 424 -17.92 -8.52 4.68
N HIS A 425 -16.98 -8.86 3.80
CA HIS A 425 -15.96 -9.87 4.04
C HIS A 425 -15.11 -9.51 5.27
N ILE A 426 -14.49 -8.33 5.28
CA ILE A 426 -13.70 -7.82 6.40
C ILE A 426 -14.50 -7.78 7.71
N SER A 427 -15.79 -7.40 7.66
CA SER A 427 -16.66 -7.44 8.85
C SER A 427 -16.83 -8.86 9.40
N ARG A 428 -16.91 -9.88 8.52
CA ARG A 428 -16.96 -11.29 8.95
C ARG A 428 -15.63 -11.78 9.51
N ASP A 429 -14.50 -11.34 8.94
CA ASP A 429 -13.17 -11.69 9.43
C ASP A 429 -12.98 -11.25 10.88
N PHE A 430 -13.26 -9.97 11.18
CA PHE A 430 -13.19 -9.45 12.54
C PHE A 430 -14.21 -10.08 13.50
N ALA A 431 -15.35 -10.52 12.99
CA ALA A 431 -16.35 -11.23 13.79
C ALA A 431 -16.02 -12.73 13.98
N GLY A 432 -14.98 -13.26 13.32
CA GLY A 432 -14.62 -14.68 13.31
C GLY A 432 -15.71 -15.57 12.68
N LYS A 433 -16.50 -15.05 11.74
CA LYS A 433 -17.63 -15.75 11.09
C LYS A 433 -17.20 -16.37 9.76
N PHE A 434 -16.22 -17.23 9.78
CA PHE A 434 -15.71 -18.02 8.67
C PHE A 434 -15.18 -19.37 9.18
N GLU A 435 -14.94 -20.31 8.32
CA GLU A 435 -14.22 -21.58 8.61
C GLU A 435 -12.87 -21.59 7.91
N LEU A 436 -12.87 -21.40 6.58
CA LEU A 436 -11.70 -21.06 5.79
C LEU A 436 -11.88 -19.64 5.26
N ASN A 437 -10.79 -18.86 5.23
CA ASN A 437 -10.84 -17.46 4.79
C ASN A 437 -9.71 -17.17 3.81
N LEU A 438 -10.07 -16.78 2.58
CA LEU A 438 -9.14 -16.29 1.57
C LEU A 438 -9.07 -14.77 1.68
N THR A 439 -8.03 -14.25 2.29
CA THR A 439 -7.84 -12.81 2.51
C THR A 439 -6.36 -12.44 2.35
N ASP A 440 -6.05 -11.16 2.37
CA ASP A 440 -4.70 -10.65 2.19
C ASP A 440 -4.25 -9.74 3.32
N TRP A 441 -2.95 -9.48 3.31
CA TRP A 441 -2.33 -8.40 4.07
C TRP A 441 -1.46 -7.58 3.14
N ASN A 442 -1.62 -6.25 3.21
CA ASN A 442 -0.82 -5.28 2.49
C ASN A 442 0.00 -4.45 3.46
N SER A 443 1.32 -4.56 3.39
CA SER A 443 2.22 -3.77 4.22
C SER A 443 2.52 -2.41 3.57
N SER A 444 2.68 -1.39 4.39
CA SER A 444 3.19 -0.06 3.98
C SER A 444 4.69 0.12 4.25
N VAL A 445 5.34 -0.87 4.87
CA VAL A 445 6.72 -0.76 5.33
C VAL A 445 7.54 -2.01 5.00
N PRO A 446 8.84 -1.89 4.67
CA PRO A 446 9.72 -3.02 4.35
C PRO A 446 10.16 -3.76 5.62
N ASP A 447 9.25 -4.50 6.26
CA ASP A 447 9.52 -5.18 7.51
C ASP A 447 8.74 -6.49 7.65
N ALA A 448 9.44 -7.61 7.65
CA ALA A 448 8.85 -8.95 7.80
C ALA A 448 8.04 -9.13 9.10
N SER A 449 8.32 -8.35 10.15
CA SER A 449 7.55 -8.44 11.39
C SER A 449 6.10 -7.98 11.22
N ASP A 450 5.79 -7.16 10.23
CA ASP A 450 4.43 -6.74 9.92
C ASP A 450 3.56 -7.95 9.51
N PHE A 451 4.08 -8.79 8.65
CA PHE A 451 3.41 -10.03 8.22
C PHE A 451 3.40 -11.12 9.31
N LEU A 452 4.51 -11.30 10.01
CA LEU A 452 4.64 -12.35 11.02
C LEU A 452 3.78 -12.07 12.25
N SER A 453 3.58 -10.78 12.60
CA SER A 453 2.74 -10.36 13.72
C SER A 453 1.25 -10.61 13.50
N LEU A 454 0.81 -10.92 12.27
CA LEU A 454 -0.59 -11.31 11.98
C LEU A 454 -1.02 -12.54 12.78
N LEU A 455 -0.08 -13.43 13.12
CA LEU A 455 -0.33 -14.65 13.88
C LEU A 455 0.06 -14.56 15.35
N LYS A 456 0.53 -13.38 15.81
CA LYS A 456 0.89 -13.17 17.21
C LYS A 456 -0.34 -13.29 18.11
N THR A 457 -0.19 -13.97 19.23
CA THR A 457 -1.26 -14.11 20.24
C THR A 457 -1.78 -12.76 20.69
N GLY A 458 -3.10 -12.60 20.66
CA GLY A 458 -3.79 -11.38 21.08
C GLY A 458 -3.74 -10.22 20.06
N ASN A 459 -3.11 -10.40 18.89
CA ASN A 459 -3.23 -9.43 17.82
C ASN A 459 -4.66 -9.44 17.27
N LYS A 460 -5.27 -8.25 17.11
CA LYS A 460 -6.66 -8.10 16.63
C LYS A 460 -6.91 -8.67 15.24
N VAL A 461 -5.86 -8.73 14.42
CA VAL A 461 -5.88 -9.33 13.07
C VAL A 461 -5.38 -10.77 13.04
N ASN A 462 -5.15 -11.39 14.19
CA ASN A 462 -4.94 -12.84 14.25
C ASN A 462 -6.29 -13.55 14.08
N PHE A 463 -6.71 -13.69 12.84
CA PHE A 463 -7.98 -14.31 12.50
C PHE A 463 -8.03 -15.81 12.80
N THR A 464 -6.88 -16.47 13.00
CA THR A 464 -6.82 -17.90 13.34
C THR A 464 -7.27 -18.19 14.76
N ASN A 465 -7.17 -17.20 15.66
CA ASN A 465 -7.36 -17.36 17.11
C ASN A 465 -6.43 -18.40 17.77
N ASN A 466 -5.38 -18.82 17.07
CA ASN A 466 -4.36 -19.71 17.63
C ASN A 466 -3.39 -18.94 18.51
N THR A 467 -2.72 -19.65 19.42
CA THR A 467 -1.66 -19.13 20.28
C THR A 467 -0.39 -19.91 20.02
N ASP A 468 0.73 -19.20 19.90
CA ASP A 468 2.06 -19.79 19.72
C ASP A 468 3.08 -19.01 20.57
N GLU A 469 3.37 -19.51 21.75
CA GLU A 469 4.32 -18.88 22.70
C GLU A 469 5.71 -18.72 22.07
N LYS A 470 6.16 -19.67 21.27
CA LYS A 470 7.47 -19.61 20.61
C LYS A 470 7.52 -18.51 19.56
N LEU A 471 6.47 -18.37 18.75
CA LEU A 471 6.35 -17.27 17.80
C LEU A 471 6.30 -15.93 18.53
N ASP A 472 5.50 -15.83 19.59
CA ASP A 472 5.35 -14.62 20.40
C ASP A 472 6.69 -14.18 20.98
N ASN A 473 7.48 -15.11 21.53
CA ASN A 473 8.79 -14.84 22.10
C ASN A 473 9.78 -14.34 21.02
N LEU A 474 9.83 -15.01 19.85
CA LEU A 474 10.67 -14.59 18.73
C LEU A 474 10.32 -13.17 18.25
N LEU A 475 9.04 -12.85 18.13
CA LEU A 475 8.57 -11.53 17.70
C LEU A 475 8.79 -10.46 18.77
N ASN A 476 8.56 -10.79 20.04
CA ASN A 476 8.83 -9.88 21.14
C ASN A 476 10.32 -9.52 21.19
N GLU A 477 11.21 -10.52 21.11
CA GLU A 477 12.65 -10.32 21.10
C GLU A 477 13.13 -9.55 19.86
N ALA A 478 12.58 -9.85 18.69
CA ALA A 478 12.90 -9.11 17.45
C ALA A 478 12.49 -7.63 17.53
N ASN A 479 11.42 -7.31 18.26
CA ASN A 479 10.82 -5.97 18.28
C ASN A 479 11.06 -5.20 19.59
N ASP A 480 11.88 -5.72 20.52
CA ASP A 480 12.19 -5.04 21.79
C ASP A 480 13.16 -3.85 21.64
N GLY A 481 13.72 -3.66 20.44
CA GLY A 481 14.66 -2.58 20.14
C GLY A 481 16.09 -2.81 20.65
N THR A 482 16.40 -3.97 21.24
CA THR A 482 17.74 -4.26 21.81
C THR A 482 18.68 -4.91 20.80
N LYS A 483 18.15 -5.56 19.77
CA LYS A 483 18.92 -6.36 18.82
C LYS A 483 19.58 -5.52 17.73
N SER A 484 20.75 -5.98 17.27
CA SER A 484 21.32 -5.48 16.03
C SER A 484 20.35 -5.78 14.85
N ALA A 485 20.44 -5.00 13.76
CA ALA A 485 19.64 -5.27 12.58
C ALA A 485 19.80 -6.71 12.05
N SER A 486 21.02 -7.25 12.15
CA SER A 486 21.34 -8.62 11.73
C SER A 486 20.74 -9.70 12.63
N ASP A 487 20.77 -9.48 13.94
CA ASP A 487 20.22 -10.46 14.88
C ASP A 487 18.69 -10.42 14.88
N ARG A 488 18.09 -9.22 14.77
CA ARG A 488 16.67 -9.06 14.51
C ARG A 488 16.24 -9.81 13.25
N TYR A 489 17.00 -9.68 12.16
CA TYR A 489 16.72 -10.38 10.90
C TYR A 489 16.71 -11.91 11.09
N LYS A 490 17.68 -12.46 11.84
CA LYS A 490 17.71 -13.91 12.14
C LYS A 490 16.51 -14.36 12.97
N LEU A 491 16.09 -13.56 13.97
CA LEU A 491 14.89 -13.87 14.76
C LEU A 491 13.63 -13.90 13.89
N LEU A 492 13.50 -12.93 12.95
CA LEU A 492 12.39 -12.92 12.00
C LEU A 492 12.42 -14.12 11.04
N GLN A 493 13.61 -14.58 10.61
CA GLN A 493 13.73 -15.80 9.82
C GLN A 493 13.30 -17.05 10.62
N GLN A 494 13.62 -17.11 11.91
CA GLN A 494 13.17 -18.18 12.80
C GLN A 494 11.65 -18.13 13.01
N ALA A 495 11.08 -16.94 13.19
CA ALA A 495 9.63 -16.73 13.30
C ALA A 495 8.91 -17.18 12.02
N ASN A 496 9.43 -16.83 10.83
CA ASN A 496 8.87 -17.27 9.55
C ASN A 496 8.86 -18.81 9.40
N LYS A 497 9.92 -19.47 9.85
CA LYS A 497 9.97 -20.94 9.89
C LYS A 497 8.96 -21.53 10.90
N GLN A 498 8.79 -20.89 12.07
CA GLN A 498 7.84 -21.32 13.10
C GLN A 498 6.40 -21.27 12.58
N VAL A 499 6.00 -20.15 11.94
CA VAL A 499 4.68 -19.99 11.32
C VAL A 499 4.38 -21.11 10.32
N HIS A 500 5.36 -21.45 9.47
CA HIS A 500 5.21 -22.54 8.50
C HIS A 500 5.07 -23.90 9.18
N THR A 501 5.82 -24.16 10.26
CA THR A 501 5.79 -25.43 11.01
C THR A 501 4.41 -25.68 11.63
N ASN A 502 3.78 -24.65 12.17
CA ASN A 502 2.46 -24.74 12.83
C ASN A 502 1.29 -24.84 11.84
N ALA A 503 1.52 -24.46 10.59
CA ALA A 503 0.47 -24.40 9.56
C ALA A 503 -0.78 -23.64 10.03
N ASP A 504 -0.59 -22.48 10.67
CA ASP A 504 -1.71 -21.65 11.15
C ASP A 504 -2.47 -20.96 10.01
N GLY A 505 -1.89 -20.94 8.83
CA GLY A 505 -2.47 -20.53 7.57
C GLY A 505 -1.58 -20.98 6.42
N VAL A 506 -2.07 -20.87 5.20
CA VAL A 506 -1.32 -21.23 3.99
C VAL A 506 -1.05 -19.96 3.18
N PRO A 507 0.21 -19.55 3.01
CA PRO A 507 0.55 -18.47 2.09
C PRO A 507 0.35 -18.96 0.65
N LEU A 508 -0.38 -18.19 -0.16
CA LEU A 508 -0.80 -18.59 -1.50
C LEU A 508 0.01 -17.92 -2.60
N TYR A 509 0.03 -16.59 -2.60
CA TYR A 509 0.77 -15.82 -3.61
C TYR A 509 1.07 -14.39 -3.13
N THR A 510 2.17 -13.83 -3.64
CA THR A 510 2.46 -12.41 -3.58
C THR A 510 1.80 -11.72 -4.77
N ALA A 511 0.97 -10.73 -4.52
CA ALA A 511 0.23 -10.03 -5.57
C ALA A 511 1.14 -9.13 -6.42
N ALA A 512 0.77 -8.93 -7.67
CA ALA A 512 1.39 -7.95 -8.55
C ALA A 512 0.39 -6.85 -8.94
N GLN A 513 0.94 -5.67 -9.21
CA GLN A 513 0.26 -4.60 -9.92
C GLN A 513 0.75 -4.53 -11.36
N ALA A 514 -0.11 -4.09 -12.27
CA ALA A 514 0.20 -3.99 -13.68
C ALA A 514 -0.19 -2.62 -14.24
N HIS A 515 0.70 -2.06 -15.05
CA HIS A 515 0.54 -0.74 -15.65
C HIS A 515 0.94 -0.76 -17.13
N LEU A 516 0.20 -0.04 -17.94
CA LEU A 516 0.66 0.37 -19.25
C LEU A 516 1.44 1.67 -19.10
N VAL A 517 2.68 1.67 -19.61
CA VAL A 517 3.56 2.83 -19.60
C VAL A 517 4.06 3.07 -21.02
N SER A 518 3.81 4.26 -21.52
CA SER A 518 4.25 4.66 -22.86
C SER A 518 5.76 4.46 -23.02
N LYS A 519 6.16 3.87 -24.14
CA LYS A 519 7.58 3.68 -24.50
C LYS A 519 8.40 4.97 -24.50
N HIS A 520 7.76 6.13 -24.56
CA HIS A 520 8.40 7.45 -24.52
C HIS A 520 8.65 7.98 -23.11
N VAL A 521 8.14 7.32 -22.07
CA VAL A 521 8.35 7.69 -20.67
C VAL A 521 9.30 6.71 -20.01
N THR A 522 10.12 7.19 -19.09
CA THR A 522 11.00 6.39 -18.24
C THR A 522 11.05 6.97 -16.83
N GLY A 523 11.58 6.23 -15.87
CA GLY A 523 11.73 6.68 -14.50
C GLY A 523 10.45 6.62 -13.66
N LEU A 524 9.34 6.07 -14.20
CA LEU A 524 8.20 5.68 -13.38
C LEU A 524 8.61 4.49 -12.52
N ASN A 525 8.63 4.69 -11.22
CA ASN A 525 9.04 3.68 -10.26
C ASN A 525 7.84 3.23 -9.41
N TYR A 526 7.48 1.96 -9.55
CA TYR A 526 6.45 1.30 -8.77
C TYR A 526 7.11 0.49 -7.66
N GLY A 527 6.97 0.94 -6.41
CA GLY A 527 7.49 0.21 -5.27
C GLY A 527 6.51 -0.87 -4.79
N PRO A 528 6.99 -1.83 -3.99
CA PRO A 528 6.12 -2.83 -3.40
C PRO A 528 5.09 -2.22 -2.44
N PHE A 529 5.37 -1.05 -1.88
CA PHE A 529 4.51 -0.34 -0.92
C PHE A 529 3.66 0.77 -1.56
N ASN A 530 3.80 1.01 -2.87
CA ASN A 530 3.14 2.10 -3.59
C ASN A 530 2.34 1.55 -4.77
N THR A 531 1.06 1.83 -4.81
CA THR A 531 0.18 1.49 -5.94
C THR A 531 0.25 2.52 -7.08
N VAL A 532 0.89 3.67 -6.84
CA VAL A 532 1.10 4.75 -7.82
C VAL A 532 2.59 5.02 -7.95
N ALA A 533 3.04 5.28 -9.17
CA ALA A 533 4.43 5.58 -9.46
C ALA A 533 4.92 6.85 -8.73
N GLN A 534 6.20 6.87 -8.38
CA GLN A 534 6.87 8.10 -7.93
C GLN A 534 7.17 8.99 -9.14
N TYR A 535 6.30 9.97 -9.42
CA TYR A 535 6.41 10.83 -10.61
C TYR A 535 7.62 11.75 -10.58
N GLN A 536 8.24 11.99 -9.44
CA GLN A 536 9.46 12.83 -9.34
C GLN A 536 10.62 12.35 -10.21
N TYR A 537 10.68 11.05 -10.48
CA TYR A 537 11.73 10.45 -11.31
C TYR A 537 11.33 10.25 -12.77
N ALA A 538 10.06 10.49 -13.08
CA ALA A 538 9.54 10.36 -14.44
C ALA A 538 10.20 11.37 -15.38
N GLN A 539 10.57 10.92 -16.58
CA GLN A 539 11.11 11.80 -17.61
C GLN A 539 10.80 11.26 -19.00
N TRP A 540 10.76 12.15 -19.97
CA TRP A 540 10.68 11.78 -21.37
C TRP A 540 12.01 11.17 -21.83
N LYS A 541 11.92 10.07 -22.60
CA LYS A 541 13.11 9.53 -23.27
C LYS A 541 13.62 10.52 -24.30
N LYS A 542 14.93 10.72 -24.34
CA LYS A 542 15.61 11.58 -25.31
C LYS A 542 15.62 10.98 -26.72
#